data_a1efb51026c577a7c40cb77cf81f4a8c
#
_entry.id   a1efb51026c577a7c40cb77cf81f4a8c
#
_cell.length_a   1.000
_cell.length_b   1.000
_cell.length_c   1.000
_cell.angle_alpha   90.00
_cell.angle_beta   90.00
_cell.angle_gamma   90.00
#
_symmetry.space_group_name_H-M   'P 1'
#
loop_
_entity.id
_entity.type
_entity.pdbx_description
1 polymer ?
#
loop_
_entity_poly.entity_id
_entity_poly.type
_entity_poly.pdbx_seq_one_letter_code
_entity_poly.pdbx_strand_id
1 'polypeptide(L)'
;MKQALLLLLVWLSFSCKSEVNKNSSYVPTSSGNINHVTVVMPQKDWNSALGDQVRDGLQAIYEGLPLDEPQFSLVYMNPKAFTGFARQNRNIVWFRKDSLEGFRLSQNQFARPQILATISGTDAENQGFYFEENTKLLKETIVENERKEKLRRIMKSPTTEKTLADRFGIELTYPTAYKTFKD
;
A
#
# COMPACT_ATOMS: atom_id res chain seq x y z
N MET A 1 -19.27 -63.82 -10.94
CA MET A 1 -20.00 -62.56 -10.70
C MET A 1 -19.56 -61.78 -9.45
N LYS A 2 -19.31 -62.43 -8.31
CA LYS A 2 -18.85 -61.75 -7.07
C LYS A 2 -17.45 -61.14 -7.17
N GLN A 3 -16.51 -61.73 -7.91
CA GLN A 3 -15.16 -61.16 -8.10
C GLN A 3 -15.09 -59.97 -9.03
N ALA A 4 -15.98 -59.88 -10.04
CA ALA A 4 -16.07 -58.70 -10.92
C ALA A 4 -16.63 -57.48 -10.18
N LEU A 5 -17.56 -57.69 -9.22
CA LEU A 5 -18.12 -56.59 -8.40
C LEU A 5 -17.07 -56.01 -7.43
N LEU A 6 -16.18 -56.85 -6.90
CA LEU A 6 -15.11 -56.41 -5.99
C LEU A 6 -14.04 -55.59 -6.70
N LEU A 7 -13.71 -55.91 -7.95
CA LEU A 7 -12.78 -55.14 -8.80
C LEU A 7 -13.37 -53.76 -9.18
N LEU A 8 -14.67 -53.67 -9.41
CA LEU A 8 -15.33 -52.41 -9.72
C LEU A 8 -15.34 -51.43 -8.52
N LEU A 9 -15.45 -51.96 -7.29
CA LEU A 9 -15.41 -51.16 -6.06
C LEU A 9 -14.02 -50.58 -5.78
N VAL A 10 -12.93 -51.27 -6.16
CA VAL A 10 -11.56 -50.76 -6.00
C VAL A 10 -11.24 -49.62 -6.97
N TRP A 11 -11.85 -49.60 -8.14
CA TRP A 11 -11.65 -48.52 -9.13
C TRP A 11 -12.35 -47.22 -8.76
N LEU A 12 -13.40 -47.27 -7.94
CA LEU A 12 -14.10 -46.05 -7.47
C LEU A 12 -13.35 -45.30 -6.36
N SER A 13 -12.36 -45.90 -5.71
CA SER A 13 -11.59 -45.28 -4.65
C SER A 13 -10.40 -44.42 -5.14
N PHE A 14 -10.12 -44.37 -6.45
CA PHE A 14 -9.04 -43.55 -7.01
C PHE A 14 -9.50 -42.19 -7.57
N SER A 15 -10.77 -41.85 -7.43
CA SER A 15 -11.28 -40.54 -7.90
C SER A 15 -11.35 -39.56 -6.74
N CYS A 16 -10.58 -38.52 -6.87
CA CYS A 16 -10.51 -37.25 -6.17
C CYS A 16 -9.25 -37.04 -5.30
N LYS A 17 -8.11 -36.91 -5.96
CA LYS A 17 -7.14 -35.92 -5.52
C LYS A 17 -7.51 -34.59 -6.17
N SER A 18 -8.41 -33.85 -5.58
CA SER A 18 -8.47 -32.40 -5.82
C SER A 18 -7.19 -31.83 -5.24
N GLU A 19 -6.24 -31.49 -6.09
CA GLU A 19 -5.18 -30.57 -5.73
C GLU A 19 -5.86 -29.25 -5.36
N VAL A 20 -6.11 -29.07 -4.08
CA VAL A 20 -6.43 -27.76 -3.52
C VAL A 20 -5.17 -26.93 -3.74
N ASN A 21 -5.22 -26.10 -4.77
CA ASN A 21 -4.18 -25.14 -5.08
C ASN A 21 -4.05 -24.17 -3.89
N LYS A 22 -3.18 -24.53 -2.91
CA LYS A 22 -3.01 -23.85 -1.61
C LYS A 22 -2.40 -22.47 -1.71
N ASN A 23 -2.23 -21.90 -2.90
CA ASN A 23 -1.44 -20.67 -3.12
C ASN A 23 -2.21 -19.47 -3.65
N SER A 24 -3.52 -19.44 -3.59
CA SER A 24 -4.27 -18.20 -3.82
C SER A 24 -4.89 -17.75 -2.50
N SER A 25 -4.06 -17.30 -1.55
CA SER A 25 -4.60 -16.55 -0.43
C SER A 25 -5.24 -15.26 -0.99
N TYR A 26 -6.54 -15.12 -0.83
CA TYR A 26 -7.25 -13.90 -1.20
C TYR A 26 -6.62 -12.71 -0.48
N VAL A 27 -6.05 -11.79 -1.25
CA VAL A 27 -5.50 -10.52 -0.76
C VAL A 27 -6.56 -9.44 -1.01
N PRO A 28 -7.14 -8.85 0.03
CA PRO A 28 -8.19 -7.85 -0.12
C PRO A 28 -7.67 -6.58 -0.80
N THR A 29 -8.60 -5.76 -1.30
CA THR A 29 -8.25 -4.43 -1.83
C THR A 29 -7.78 -3.54 -0.70
N SER A 30 -6.70 -2.79 -0.95
CA SER A 30 -6.19 -1.82 0.02
C SER A 30 -7.15 -0.64 0.22
N SER A 31 -7.10 -0.05 1.40
CA SER A 31 -7.88 1.11 1.82
C SER A 31 -7.00 2.35 1.99
N GLY A 32 -7.64 3.47 2.24
CA GLY A 32 -7.00 4.75 2.55
C GLY A 32 -7.12 5.79 1.43
N ASN A 33 -7.01 7.07 1.84
CA ASN A 33 -6.99 8.19 0.91
C ASN A 33 -5.69 8.24 0.12
N ILE A 34 -5.68 9.00 -0.96
CA ILE A 34 -4.47 9.23 -1.75
C ILE A 34 -3.44 10.00 -0.91
N ASN A 35 -2.18 9.64 -1.05
CA ASN A 35 -1.04 10.21 -0.33
C ASN A 35 -1.10 10.07 1.21
N HIS A 36 -1.94 9.18 1.75
CA HIS A 36 -1.92 8.85 3.17
C HIS A 36 -0.91 7.75 3.47
N VAL A 37 -0.14 7.94 4.53
CA VAL A 37 0.82 6.96 5.06
C VAL A 37 0.48 6.66 6.52
N THR A 38 0.24 5.40 6.84
CA THR A 38 0.04 4.96 8.21
C THR A 38 1.37 4.64 8.84
N VAL A 39 1.71 5.36 9.91
CA VAL A 39 2.94 5.14 10.68
C VAL A 39 2.60 4.35 11.94
N VAL A 40 3.13 3.13 12.02
CA VAL A 40 2.90 2.20 13.13
C VAL A 40 4.14 2.16 14.02
N MET A 41 4.02 2.73 15.24
CA MET A 41 5.10 2.72 16.23
C MET A 41 4.55 2.92 17.65
N PRO A 42 5.32 2.61 18.72
CA PRO A 42 4.93 2.95 20.08
C PRO A 42 4.69 4.45 20.25
N GLN A 43 3.69 4.83 21.06
CA GLN A 43 3.36 6.24 21.26
C GLN A 43 4.52 7.07 21.82
N LYS A 44 5.32 6.48 22.70
CA LYS A 44 6.52 7.15 23.24
C LYS A 44 7.49 7.56 22.13
N ASP A 45 7.66 6.69 21.11
CA ASP A 45 8.60 6.92 20.00
C ASP A 45 8.00 7.93 19.01
N TRP A 46 6.67 7.90 18.80
CA TRP A 46 5.96 8.90 18.01
C TRP A 46 6.08 10.32 18.59
N ASN A 47 6.12 10.44 19.93
CA ASN A 47 6.25 11.70 20.64
C ASN A 47 7.72 12.06 20.96
N SER A 48 8.68 11.44 20.33
CA SER A 48 10.11 11.66 20.52
C SER A 48 10.79 12.16 19.23
N ALA A 49 12.09 12.38 19.28
CA ALA A 49 12.92 12.77 18.15
C ALA A 49 12.74 11.82 16.93
N LEU A 50 12.52 10.51 17.14
CA LEU A 50 12.22 9.58 16.07
C LEU A 50 10.91 9.95 15.35
N GLY A 51 9.86 10.30 16.10
CA GLY A 51 8.60 10.74 15.50
C GLY A 51 8.74 12.07 14.75
N ASP A 52 9.56 13.00 15.23
CA ASP A 52 9.89 14.26 14.52
C ASP A 52 10.61 13.93 13.21
N GLN A 53 11.65 13.11 13.25
CA GLN A 53 12.39 12.67 12.07
C GLN A 53 11.48 12.01 11.01
N VAL A 54 10.51 11.21 11.43
CA VAL A 54 9.54 10.59 10.52
C VAL A 54 8.61 11.63 9.89
N ARG A 55 8.15 12.61 10.66
CA ARG A 55 7.34 13.73 10.15
C ARG A 55 8.13 14.56 9.14
N ASP A 56 9.32 14.98 9.49
CA ASP A 56 10.18 15.79 8.62
C ASP A 56 10.51 15.04 7.31
N GLY A 57 10.80 13.75 7.41
CA GLY A 57 11.13 12.93 6.25
C GLY A 57 9.95 12.70 5.28
N LEU A 58 8.73 12.51 5.81
CA LEU A 58 7.57 12.14 4.99
C LEU A 58 6.61 13.31 4.71
N GLN A 59 6.60 14.36 5.54
CA GLN A 59 5.76 15.54 5.33
C GLN A 59 6.52 16.73 4.71
N ALA A 60 7.68 16.46 4.08
CA ALA A 60 8.38 17.50 3.33
C ALA A 60 7.43 18.19 2.35
N ILE A 61 7.52 19.49 2.29
CA ILE A 61 6.65 20.34 1.47
C ILE A 61 7.01 20.17 -0.01
N TYR A 62 6.02 20.19 -0.90
CA TYR A 62 6.25 20.28 -2.33
C TYR A 62 6.73 21.69 -2.69
N GLU A 63 7.96 21.77 -3.20
CA GLU A 63 8.49 23.03 -3.70
C GLU A 63 7.70 23.51 -4.92
N GLY A 64 7.45 24.83 -4.98
CA GLY A 64 6.80 25.49 -6.12
C GLY A 64 5.28 25.53 -6.09
N LEU A 65 4.64 25.03 -5.03
CA LEU A 65 3.21 25.25 -4.82
C LEU A 65 2.95 26.62 -4.15
N PRO A 66 1.84 27.30 -4.47
CA PRO A 66 1.48 28.59 -3.85
C PRO A 66 1.19 28.49 -2.35
N LEU A 67 0.81 27.31 -1.87
CA LEU A 67 0.56 26.98 -0.48
C LEU A 67 1.43 25.79 -0.08
N ASP A 68 1.88 25.79 1.16
CA ASP A 68 2.67 24.70 1.72
C ASP A 68 1.82 23.43 1.87
N GLU A 69 1.99 22.50 0.95
CA GLU A 69 1.31 21.19 0.98
C GLU A 69 2.31 20.08 1.31
N PRO A 70 2.05 19.31 2.38
CA PRO A 70 2.91 18.17 2.71
C PRO A 70 2.80 17.07 1.66
N GLN A 71 3.92 16.44 1.35
CA GLN A 71 4.00 15.34 0.38
C GLN A 71 3.06 14.18 0.76
N PHE A 72 3.02 13.84 2.05
CA PHE A 72 2.11 12.82 2.56
C PHE A 72 1.37 13.30 3.81
N SER A 73 0.12 12.84 3.97
CA SER A 73 -0.63 12.98 5.21
C SER A 73 -0.35 11.75 6.09
N LEU A 74 0.19 11.97 7.29
CA LEU A 74 0.52 10.88 8.21
C LEU A 74 -0.66 10.55 9.12
N VAL A 75 -0.88 9.26 9.30
CA VAL A 75 -1.83 8.71 10.27
C VAL A 75 -1.07 7.86 11.27
N TYR A 76 -0.95 8.35 12.50
CA TYR A 76 -0.33 7.59 13.58
C TYR A 76 -1.19 6.39 13.97
N MET A 77 -0.54 5.25 14.27
CA MET A 77 -1.19 4.05 14.77
C MET A 77 -0.34 3.34 15.83
N ASN A 78 -0.95 3.03 16.96
CA ASN A 78 -0.30 2.20 17.96
C ASN A 78 -0.15 0.75 17.45
N PRO A 79 0.99 0.06 17.67
CA PRO A 79 1.20 -1.32 17.24
C PRO A 79 0.11 -2.30 17.70
N LYS A 80 -0.49 -2.08 18.86
CA LYS A 80 -1.59 -2.91 19.36
C LYS A 80 -2.86 -2.81 18.50
N ALA A 81 -3.08 -1.67 17.85
CA ALA A 81 -4.21 -1.44 16.95
C ALA A 81 -3.94 -1.91 15.51
N PHE A 82 -2.69 -2.26 15.18
CA PHE A 82 -2.30 -2.69 13.85
C PHE A 82 -2.72 -4.16 13.58
N THR A 83 -4.03 -4.37 13.48
CA THR A 83 -4.67 -5.68 13.28
C THR A 83 -5.82 -5.58 12.26
N GLY A 84 -6.27 -6.69 11.73
CA GLY A 84 -7.46 -6.75 10.87
C GLY A 84 -7.45 -5.71 9.74
N PHE A 85 -8.47 -4.87 9.66
CA PHE A 85 -8.60 -3.83 8.63
C PHE A 85 -7.50 -2.78 8.65
N ALA A 86 -6.90 -2.50 9.80
CA ALA A 86 -5.80 -1.54 9.89
C ALA A 86 -4.58 -1.96 9.04
N ARG A 87 -4.37 -3.26 8.85
CA ARG A 87 -3.33 -3.80 7.96
C ARG A 87 -3.62 -3.62 6.48
N GLN A 88 -4.85 -3.27 6.11
CA GLN A 88 -5.24 -3.07 4.70
C GLN A 88 -4.93 -1.67 4.19
N ASN A 89 -4.41 -0.76 5.01
CA ASN A 89 -3.97 0.55 4.55
C ASN A 89 -2.94 0.41 3.42
N ARG A 90 -3.04 1.29 2.42
CA ARG A 90 -2.24 1.17 1.19
C ARG A 90 -0.76 1.43 1.38
N ASN A 91 -0.40 2.42 2.20
CA ASN A 91 0.99 2.73 2.52
C ASN A 91 1.20 2.67 4.03
N ILE A 92 2.13 1.85 4.46
CA ILE A 92 2.40 1.59 5.87
C ILE A 92 3.91 1.69 6.10
N VAL A 93 4.27 2.42 7.16
CA VAL A 93 5.64 2.44 7.71
C VAL A 93 5.56 1.90 9.13
N TRP A 94 6.16 0.75 9.34
CA TRP A 94 6.05 0.01 10.60
C TRP A 94 7.40 -0.10 11.31
N PHE A 95 7.52 0.56 12.43
CA PHE A 95 8.69 0.50 13.31
C PHE A 95 8.53 -0.66 14.30
N ARG A 96 9.49 -1.56 14.32
CA ARG A 96 9.49 -2.76 15.17
C ARG A 96 10.74 -2.81 16.03
N LYS A 97 10.57 -3.09 17.32
CA LYS A 97 11.69 -3.50 18.15
C LYS A 97 12.07 -4.94 17.81
N ASP A 98 13.26 -5.14 17.26
CA ASP A 98 13.74 -6.43 16.79
C ASP A 98 15.28 -6.48 16.90
N SER A 99 15.84 -7.66 17.15
CA SER A 99 17.29 -7.88 17.11
C SER A 99 17.83 -7.99 15.69
N LEU A 100 16.99 -8.36 14.72
CA LEU A 100 17.30 -8.28 13.29
C LEU A 100 17.03 -6.86 12.82
N GLU A 101 18.09 -6.08 12.78
CA GLU A 101 18.03 -4.67 12.41
C GLU A 101 17.97 -4.49 10.90
N GLY A 102 17.35 -3.40 10.45
CA GLY A 102 17.35 -3.03 9.04
C GLY A 102 16.04 -2.47 8.53
N PHE A 103 16.06 -2.18 7.24
CA PHE A 103 14.92 -1.73 6.45
C PHE A 103 14.47 -2.84 5.49
N ARG A 104 13.16 -3.07 5.42
CA ARG A 104 12.56 -4.01 4.46
C ARG A 104 11.35 -3.36 3.79
N LEU A 105 11.34 -3.37 2.48
CA LEU A 105 10.21 -2.95 1.66
C LEU A 105 9.50 -4.18 1.10
N SER A 106 8.18 -4.28 1.37
CA SER A 106 7.32 -5.37 0.91
C SER A 106 6.13 -4.82 0.15
N GLN A 107 5.67 -5.56 -0.86
CA GLN A 107 4.49 -5.20 -1.63
C GLN A 107 3.37 -6.21 -1.44
N ASN A 108 2.13 -5.71 -1.33
CA ASN A 108 0.92 -6.53 -1.33
C ASN A 108 0.87 -7.61 -0.22
N GLN A 109 1.43 -7.32 0.95
CA GLN A 109 1.51 -8.32 2.02
C GLN A 109 0.16 -8.58 2.70
N PHE A 110 -0.64 -7.55 2.93
CA PHE A 110 -1.94 -7.66 3.61
C PHE A 110 -3.11 -7.19 2.74
N ALA A 111 -2.84 -6.40 1.71
CA ALA A 111 -3.83 -5.85 0.78
C ALA A 111 -3.18 -5.53 -0.57
N ARG A 112 -3.97 -5.24 -1.59
CA ARG A 112 -3.45 -4.88 -2.93
C ARG A 112 -4.20 -3.67 -3.51
N PRO A 113 -3.49 -2.64 -4.06
CA PRO A 113 -2.03 -2.45 -4.00
C PRO A 113 -1.57 -1.99 -2.61
N GLN A 114 -0.40 -2.41 -2.15
CA GLN A 114 0.11 -2.02 -0.83
C GLN A 114 1.63 -1.90 -0.84
N ILE A 115 2.14 -0.87 -0.17
CA ILE A 115 3.54 -0.73 0.21
C ILE A 115 3.62 -0.85 1.74
N LEU A 116 4.45 -1.77 2.21
CA LEU A 116 4.77 -1.94 3.62
C LEU A 116 6.29 -1.80 3.79
N ALA A 117 6.71 -0.71 4.40
CA ALA A 117 8.08 -0.54 4.89
C ALA A 117 8.13 -1.01 6.35
N THR A 118 9.02 -1.93 6.65
CA THR A 118 9.30 -2.37 8.01
C THR A 118 10.70 -1.90 8.39
N ILE A 119 10.80 -1.14 9.48
CA ILE A 119 12.05 -0.64 10.04
C ILE A 119 12.23 -1.34 11.38
N SER A 120 13.24 -2.19 11.44
CA SER A 120 13.56 -2.99 12.62
C SER A 120 14.82 -2.48 13.28
N GLY A 121 14.83 -2.37 14.60
CA GLY A 121 15.98 -1.96 15.38
C GLY A 121 15.82 -2.23 16.86
N THR A 122 16.91 -2.26 17.58
CA THR A 122 16.94 -2.52 19.02
C THR A 122 16.39 -1.35 19.85
N ASP A 123 16.51 -0.13 19.33
CA ASP A 123 16.07 1.11 19.93
C ASP A 123 15.65 2.17 18.90
N ALA A 124 15.25 3.33 19.37
CA ALA A 124 14.73 4.42 18.53
C ALA A 124 15.85 5.07 17.67
N GLU A 125 17.07 5.15 18.17
CA GLU A 125 18.22 5.72 17.44
C GLU A 125 18.57 4.84 16.23
N ASN A 126 18.69 3.55 16.46
CA ASN A 126 18.96 2.58 15.41
C ASN A 126 17.83 2.55 14.35
N GLN A 127 16.56 2.58 14.78
CA GLN A 127 15.44 2.69 13.85
C GLN A 127 15.46 3.99 13.05
N GLY A 128 15.83 5.11 13.68
CA GLY A 128 16.00 6.41 13.02
C GLY A 128 17.06 6.37 11.93
N PHE A 129 18.20 5.76 12.20
CA PHE A 129 19.26 5.55 11.22
C PHE A 129 18.76 4.81 9.98
N TYR A 130 18.12 3.64 10.15
CA TYR A 130 17.60 2.88 9.01
C TYR A 130 16.49 3.59 8.26
N PHE A 131 15.67 4.38 8.95
CA PHE A 131 14.65 5.20 8.32
C PHE A 131 15.28 6.28 7.43
N GLU A 132 16.24 7.04 7.95
CA GLU A 132 16.89 8.14 7.23
C GLU A 132 17.59 7.64 5.96
N GLU A 133 18.40 6.62 6.07
CA GLU A 133 19.13 6.00 4.95
C GLU A 133 18.18 5.53 3.83
N ASN A 134 16.95 5.17 4.15
CA ASN A 134 16.00 4.61 3.19
C ASN A 134 14.81 5.51 2.87
N THR A 135 14.73 6.72 3.46
CA THR A 135 13.59 7.64 3.29
C THR A 135 13.37 8.02 1.82
N LYS A 136 14.44 8.25 1.06
CA LYS A 136 14.34 8.58 -0.38
C LYS A 136 13.69 7.45 -1.15
N LEU A 137 14.20 6.24 -1.03
CA LEU A 137 13.66 5.04 -1.70
C LEU A 137 12.20 4.80 -1.30
N LEU A 138 11.88 4.95 -0.02
CA LEU A 138 10.52 4.80 0.51
C LEU A 138 9.56 5.81 -0.13
N LYS A 139 9.93 7.08 -0.17
CA LYS A 139 9.12 8.14 -0.79
C LYS A 139 8.87 7.89 -2.27
N GLU A 140 9.90 7.59 -3.03
CA GLU A 140 9.80 7.29 -4.46
C GLU A 140 8.86 6.10 -4.72
N THR A 141 8.98 5.05 -3.90
CA THR A 141 8.14 3.85 -4.01
C THR A 141 6.67 4.16 -3.70
N ILE A 142 6.39 4.95 -2.66
CA ILE A 142 5.03 5.36 -2.31
C ILE A 142 4.44 6.24 -3.41
N VAL A 143 5.18 7.25 -3.90
CA VAL A 143 4.73 8.15 -4.97
C VAL A 143 4.33 7.35 -6.21
N GLU A 144 5.14 6.40 -6.64
CA GLU A 144 4.82 5.58 -7.81
C GLU A 144 3.59 4.69 -7.57
N ASN A 145 3.45 4.10 -6.38
CA ASN A 145 2.26 3.32 -6.01
C ASN A 145 0.99 4.20 -6.00
N GLU A 146 1.07 5.42 -5.45
CA GLU A 146 -0.03 6.38 -5.43
C GLU A 146 -0.37 6.90 -6.83
N ARG A 147 0.62 7.11 -7.69
CA ARG A 147 0.40 7.46 -9.09
C ARG A 147 -0.43 6.39 -9.82
N LYS A 148 -0.07 5.13 -9.66
CA LYS A 148 -0.83 4.00 -10.22
C LYS A 148 -2.25 3.94 -9.68
N GLU A 149 -2.43 4.15 -8.39
CA GLU A 149 -3.74 4.15 -7.76
C GLU A 149 -4.60 5.34 -8.21
N LYS A 150 -4.02 6.54 -8.38
CA LYS A 150 -4.71 7.71 -8.98
C LYS A 150 -5.22 7.39 -10.38
N LEU A 151 -4.37 6.85 -11.24
CA LEU A 151 -4.75 6.43 -12.60
C LEU A 151 -5.85 5.37 -12.57
N ARG A 152 -5.74 4.36 -11.72
CA ARG A 152 -6.77 3.33 -11.57
C ARG A 152 -8.12 3.92 -11.15
N ARG A 153 -8.13 4.94 -10.26
CA ARG A 153 -9.37 5.63 -9.86
C ARG A 153 -9.96 6.45 -10.99
N ILE A 154 -9.14 7.17 -11.74
CA ILE A 154 -9.58 7.93 -12.93
C ILE A 154 -10.22 6.99 -13.96
N MET A 155 -9.58 5.85 -14.23
CA MET A 155 -10.05 4.88 -15.21
C MET A 155 -11.33 4.11 -14.81
N LYS A 156 -11.84 4.29 -13.59
CA LYS A 156 -13.16 3.76 -13.20
C LYS A 156 -14.32 4.53 -13.86
N SER A 157 -14.14 5.81 -14.10
CA SER A 157 -15.14 6.68 -14.73
C SER A 157 -14.43 7.80 -15.50
N PRO A 158 -13.74 7.47 -16.60
CA PRO A 158 -13.03 8.47 -17.40
C PRO A 158 -14.00 9.33 -18.16
N THR A 159 -13.63 10.60 -18.40
CA THR A 159 -14.40 11.45 -19.30
C THR A 159 -14.35 10.96 -20.74
N THR A 160 -15.44 11.15 -21.46
CA THR A 160 -15.54 10.93 -22.93
C THR A 160 -15.50 12.23 -23.71
N GLU A 161 -15.38 13.37 -23.02
CA GLU A 161 -15.33 14.69 -23.65
C GLU A 161 -14.04 14.86 -24.45
N LYS A 162 -14.17 15.36 -25.70
CA LYS A 162 -13.04 15.53 -26.64
C LYS A 162 -12.73 17.00 -26.95
N THR A 163 -13.37 17.94 -26.27
CA THR A 163 -13.23 19.37 -26.56
C THR A 163 -11.78 19.85 -26.59
N LEU A 164 -10.93 19.35 -25.69
CA LEU A 164 -9.50 19.70 -25.66
C LEU A 164 -8.74 19.07 -26.84
N ALA A 165 -9.07 17.86 -27.22
CA ALA A 165 -8.45 17.19 -28.35
C ALA A 165 -8.83 17.90 -29.66
N ASP A 166 -10.11 18.24 -29.84
CA ASP A 166 -10.63 18.86 -31.06
C ASP A 166 -10.14 20.31 -31.23
N ARG A 167 -10.01 21.08 -30.12
CA ARG A 167 -9.59 22.49 -30.17
C ARG A 167 -8.07 22.68 -30.13
N PHE A 168 -7.36 21.86 -29.39
CA PHE A 168 -5.95 22.10 -29.05
C PHE A 168 -5.03 20.90 -29.33
N GLY A 169 -5.56 19.78 -29.83
CA GLY A 169 -4.77 18.56 -30.04
C GLY A 169 -4.25 17.91 -28.76
N ILE A 170 -4.86 18.22 -27.58
CA ILE A 170 -4.45 17.73 -26.28
C ILE A 170 -5.39 16.61 -25.82
N GLU A 171 -4.89 15.39 -25.69
CA GLU A 171 -5.63 14.29 -25.07
C GLU A 171 -5.42 14.31 -23.56
N LEU A 172 -6.50 14.51 -22.79
CA LEU A 172 -6.51 14.51 -21.33
C LEU A 172 -7.60 13.58 -20.81
N THR A 173 -7.20 12.59 -20.00
CA THR A 173 -8.13 11.70 -19.32
C THR A 173 -8.30 12.16 -17.87
N TYR A 174 -9.53 12.48 -17.49
CA TYR A 174 -9.89 12.88 -16.13
C TYR A 174 -11.24 12.28 -15.72
N PRO A 175 -11.57 12.24 -14.41
CA PRO A 175 -12.85 11.70 -13.96
C PRO A 175 -14.04 12.51 -14.46
N THR A 176 -15.16 11.84 -14.77
CA THR A 176 -16.42 12.49 -15.17
C THR A 176 -17.01 13.44 -14.10
N ALA A 177 -16.53 13.34 -12.86
CA ALA A 177 -16.90 14.27 -11.77
C ALA A 177 -16.34 15.69 -11.96
N TYR A 178 -15.26 15.85 -12.74
CA TYR A 178 -14.73 17.18 -13.08
C TYR A 178 -15.56 17.78 -14.20
N LYS A 179 -15.91 19.04 -14.05
CA LYS A 179 -16.68 19.81 -15.02
C LYS A 179 -15.85 20.99 -15.49
N THR A 180 -16.02 21.39 -16.75
CA THR A 180 -15.48 22.61 -17.29
C THR A 180 -16.01 23.79 -16.49
N PHE A 181 -15.11 24.60 -15.94
CA PHE A 181 -15.46 25.74 -15.10
C PHE A 181 -15.73 27.01 -15.96
N LYS A 182 -14.97 27.17 -17.06
CA LYS A 182 -15.08 28.28 -17.99
C LYS A 182 -14.72 27.79 -19.40
N ASP A 183 -15.51 28.20 -20.38
CA ASP A 183 -15.21 28.06 -21.82
C ASP A 183 -14.34 29.19 -22.32
#